data_fefea0fe016a216c7953b63a69ca245d
#
_entry.id   fefea0fe016a216c7953b63a69ca245d
#
_cell.length_a   1.000
_cell.length_b   1.000
_cell.length_c   1.000
_cell.angle_alpha   90.00
_cell.angle_beta   90.00
_cell.angle_gamma   90.00
#
_symmetry.space_group_name_H-M   'P 1'
#
loop_
_entity.id
_entity.type
_entity.pdbx_description
1 polymer ?
#
loop_
_entity_poly.entity_id
_entity_poly.type
_entity_poly.pdbx_seq_one_letter_code
_entity_poly.pdbx_strand_id
1 'polypeptide(L)'
;MDEVKKLTIKDIRRMYEEKEPMSWISIYDYPMAYYADQAGIDVIFVGDSSTTTVLGYPNTLYASMDQMIMFAEAVTRAVKHAFVIGDLPYRSYQASVM
;
A
#
# COMPACT_ATOMS: atom_id res chain seq x y z
N MET A 1 1.62 21.69 18.53
CA MET A 1 1.65 20.96 17.24
C MET A 1 1.13 19.57 17.48
N ASP A 2 0.11 19.20 16.73
CA ASP A 2 -0.54 17.91 16.95
C ASP A 2 0.28 16.78 16.37
N GLU A 3 0.35 15.68 17.10
CA GLU A 3 0.97 14.47 16.58
C GLU A 3 0.07 13.85 15.52
N VAL A 4 0.70 13.37 14.45
CA VAL A 4 -0.02 12.66 13.41
C VAL A 4 -0.27 11.23 13.90
N LYS A 5 -1.55 10.84 13.94
CA LYS A 5 -1.91 9.50 14.36
C LYS A 5 -1.73 8.52 13.19
N LYS A 6 -0.92 7.49 13.42
CA LYS A 6 -0.77 6.40 12.45
C LYS A 6 -1.95 5.44 12.59
N LEU A 7 -2.67 5.19 11.50
CA LEU A 7 -3.77 4.23 11.51
C LEU A 7 -3.23 2.80 11.60
N THR A 8 -3.92 1.99 12.40
CA THR A 8 -3.58 0.59 12.60
C THR A 8 -4.69 -0.30 12.05
N ILE A 9 -4.44 -1.61 11.99
CA ILE A 9 -5.46 -2.54 11.55
C ILE A 9 -6.71 -2.48 12.45
N LYS A 10 -6.53 -2.17 13.72
CA LYS A 10 -7.65 -2.01 14.65
C LYS A 10 -8.51 -0.81 14.27
N ASP A 11 -7.87 0.29 13.85
CA ASP A 11 -8.59 1.48 13.40
C ASP A 11 -9.41 1.18 12.14
N ILE A 12 -8.83 0.45 11.19
CA ILE A 12 -9.50 0.08 9.95
C ILE A 12 -10.70 -0.81 10.25
N ARG A 13 -10.54 -1.78 11.15
CA ARG A 13 -11.64 -2.65 11.54
C ARG A 13 -12.76 -1.86 12.21
N ARG A 14 -12.41 -0.93 13.09
CA ARG A 14 -13.40 -0.08 13.76
C ARG A 14 -14.20 0.75 12.74
N MET A 15 -13.50 1.35 11.78
CA MET A 15 -14.17 2.12 10.74
C MET A 15 -15.15 1.27 9.94
N TYR A 16 -14.76 0.04 9.62
CA TYR A 16 -15.64 -0.90 8.93
C TYR A 16 -16.87 -1.24 9.76
N GLU A 17 -16.67 -1.56 11.05
CA GLU A 17 -17.77 -1.94 11.94
C GLU A 17 -18.75 -0.79 12.18
N GLU A 18 -18.24 0.43 12.27
CA GLU A 18 -19.05 1.63 12.47
C GLU A 18 -19.61 2.21 11.17
N LYS A 19 -19.34 1.56 10.04
CA LYS A 19 -19.76 1.99 8.71
C LYS A 19 -19.27 3.38 8.36
N GLU A 20 -18.09 3.72 8.87
CA GLU A 20 -17.43 4.98 8.57
C GLU A 20 -16.71 4.86 7.23
N PRO A 21 -16.95 5.79 6.28
CA PRO A 21 -16.27 5.71 4.98
C PRO A 21 -14.76 5.81 5.11
N MET A 22 -14.04 5.02 4.30
CA MET A 22 -12.59 5.06 4.22
C MET A 22 -12.18 5.41 2.80
N SER A 23 -11.17 6.27 2.69
CA SER A 23 -10.56 6.55 1.39
C SER A 23 -9.40 5.61 1.14
N TRP A 24 -9.36 5.02 -0.06
CA TRP A 24 -8.30 4.11 -0.49
C TRP A 24 -7.73 4.59 -1.80
N ILE A 25 -6.41 4.50 -1.97
CA ILE A 25 -5.75 4.85 -3.22
C ILE A 25 -4.55 3.93 -3.46
N SER A 26 -4.34 3.56 -4.73
CA SER A 26 -3.17 2.79 -5.13
C SER A 26 -2.04 3.74 -5.47
N ILE A 27 -0.89 3.57 -4.83
CA ILE A 27 0.28 4.43 -5.02
C ILE A 27 1.53 3.57 -4.96
N TYR A 28 2.54 3.92 -5.77
CA TYR A 28 3.74 3.11 -5.92
C TYR A 28 5.05 3.86 -5.67
N ASP A 29 5.02 5.16 -5.42
CA ASP A 29 6.23 5.95 -5.26
C ASP A 29 6.16 6.87 -4.05
N TYR A 30 7.33 7.39 -3.67
CA TYR A 30 7.49 8.23 -2.50
C TYR A 30 6.72 9.55 -2.59
N PRO A 31 6.87 10.37 -3.66
CA PRO A 31 6.23 11.68 -3.66
C PRO A 31 4.71 11.60 -3.67
N MET A 32 4.13 10.68 -4.42
CA MET A 32 2.68 10.52 -4.44
C MET A 32 2.17 10.04 -3.08
N ALA A 33 2.87 9.11 -2.45
CA ALA A 33 2.50 8.64 -1.12
C ALA A 33 2.56 9.76 -0.09
N TYR A 34 3.59 10.59 -0.18
CA TYR A 34 3.75 11.74 0.70
C TYR A 34 2.54 12.67 0.63
N TYR A 35 2.16 13.05 -0.60
CA TYR A 35 1.05 13.97 -0.77
C TYR A 35 -0.30 13.35 -0.42
N ALA A 36 -0.51 12.08 -0.74
CA ALA A 36 -1.74 11.39 -0.37
C ALA A 36 -1.90 11.32 1.15
N ASP A 37 -0.80 11.03 1.84
CA ASP A 37 -0.81 10.95 3.29
C ASP A 37 -1.10 12.32 3.91
N GLN A 38 -0.50 13.39 3.36
CA GLN A 38 -0.75 14.75 3.80
C GLN A 38 -2.22 15.14 3.58
N ALA A 39 -2.83 14.63 2.52
CA ALA A 39 -4.23 14.91 2.20
C ALA A 39 -5.22 14.15 3.10
N GLY A 40 -4.74 13.22 3.91
CA GLY A 40 -5.58 12.50 4.86
C GLY A 40 -6.18 11.21 4.33
N ILE A 41 -5.61 10.63 3.28
CA ILE A 41 -6.05 9.32 2.78
C ILE A 41 -5.89 8.28 3.88
N ASP A 42 -6.92 7.44 4.07
CA ASP A 42 -6.92 6.45 5.14
C ASP A 42 -6.07 5.23 4.82
N VAL A 43 -6.16 4.72 3.60
CA VAL A 43 -5.46 3.50 3.20
C VAL A 43 -4.72 3.73 1.88
N ILE A 44 -3.43 3.42 1.86
CA ILE A 44 -2.63 3.44 0.65
C ILE A 44 -2.29 1.99 0.31
N PHE A 45 -2.62 1.60 -0.90
CA PHE A 45 -2.50 0.23 -1.38
C PHE A 45 -1.37 0.14 -2.40
N VAL A 46 -0.36 -0.70 -2.10
CA VAL A 46 0.76 -0.96 -3.01
C VAL A 46 0.45 -2.28 -3.72
N GLY A 47 -0.23 -2.18 -4.85
CA GLY A 47 -0.68 -3.36 -5.58
C GLY A 47 0.37 -3.89 -6.54
N ASP A 48 0.22 -5.15 -6.94
CA ASP A 48 1.10 -5.76 -7.93
C ASP A 48 0.93 -5.16 -9.32
N SER A 49 -0.13 -4.38 -9.54
CA SER A 49 -0.31 -3.59 -10.76
C SER A 49 0.82 -2.56 -10.95
N SER A 50 1.66 -2.34 -9.94
CA SER A 50 2.86 -1.52 -10.08
C SER A 50 3.74 -1.99 -11.24
N THR A 51 3.78 -3.29 -11.49
CA THR A 51 4.59 -3.83 -12.58
C THR A 51 4.06 -3.46 -13.96
N THR A 52 2.75 -3.31 -14.11
CA THR A 52 2.17 -2.86 -15.38
C THR A 52 2.19 -1.34 -15.48
N THR A 53 1.82 -0.66 -14.42
CA THR A 53 1.63 0.78 -14.42
C THR A 53 2.95 1.54 -14.42
N VAL A 54 3.90 1.12 -13.60
CA VAL A 54 5.18 1.82 -13.44
C VAL A 54 6.25 1.23 -14.33
N LEU A 55 6.33 -0.10 -14.40
CA LEU A 55 7.41 -0.79 -15.10
C LEU A 55 7.06 -1.21 -16.52
N GLY A 56 5.79 -1.12 -16.91
CA GLY A 56 5.38 -1.36 -18.28
C GLY A 56 5.29 -2.83 -18.70
N TYR A 57 5.30 -3.76 -17.78
CA TYR A 57 5.10 -5.16 -18.13
C TYR A 57 3.65 -5.41 -18.57
N PRO A 58 3.41 -6.40 -19.43
CA PRO A 58 2.07 -6.60 -19.98
C PRO A 58 1.04 -7.15 -19.00
N ASN A 59 1.49 -7.73 -17.88
CA ASN A 59 0.59 -8.23 -16.85
C ASN A 59 1.34 -8.36 -15.51
N THR A 60 0.58 -8.67 -14.45
CA THR A 60 1.13 -8.74 -13.09
C THR A 60 1.89 -10.02 -12.79
N LEU A 61 1.90 -10.99 -13.70
CA LEU A 61 2.66 -12.23 -13.52
C LEU A 61 4.17 -11.97 -13.47
N TYR A 62 4.62 -10.82 -14.00
CA TYR A 62 6.03 -10.43 -13.97
C TYR A 62 6.46 -9.81 -12.65
N ALA A 63 5.54 -9.58 -11.71
CA ALA A 63 5.87 -9.00 -10.42
C ALA A 63 6.80 -9.93 -9.63
N SER A 64 7.88 -9.38 -9.10
CA SER A 64 8.78 -10.11 -8.22
C SER A 64 8.64 -9.62 -6.79
N MET A 65 9.07 -10.46 -5.83
CA MET A 65 9.05 -10.07 -4.42
C MET A 65 9.96 -8.86 -4.20
N ASP A 66 11.12 -8.82 -4.83
CA ASP A 66 12.05 -7.69 -4.70
C ASP A 66 11.43 -6.39 -5.18
N GLN A 67 10.69 -6.42 -6.30
CA GLN A 67 9.98 -5.26 -6.80
C GLN A 67 8.92 -4.79 -5.83
N MET A 68 8.12 -5.71 -5.31
CA MET A 68 7.05 -5.37 -4.38
C MET A 68 7.60 -4.79 -3.08
N ILE A 69 8.70 -5.35 -2.58
CA ILE A 69 9.36 -4.81 -1.40
C ILE A 69 9.87 -3.39 -1.68
N MET A 70 10.48 -3.18 -2.82
CA MET A 70 11.01 -1.87 -3.21
C MET A 70 9.91 -0.80 -3.23
N PHE A 71 8.77 -1.11 -3.87
CA PHE A 71 7.64 -0.18 -3.92
C PHE A 71 7.05 0.05 -2.53
N ALA A 72 6.88 -1.00 -1.74
CA ALA A 72 6.32 -0.89 -0.40
C ALA A 72 7.22 -0.06 0.51
N GLU A 73 8.52 -0.23 0.43
CA GLU A 73 9.48 0.56 1.21
C GLU A 73 9.41 2.04 0.84
N ALA A 74 9.32 2.35 -0.46
CA ALA A 74 9.24 3.73 -0.90
C ALA A 74 7.97 4.41 -0.35
N VAL A 75 6.85 3.71 -0.41
CA VAL A 75 5.58 4.23 0.10
C VAL A 75 5.61 4.38 1.61
N THR A 76 6.10 3.38 2.33
CA THR A 76 6.08 3.41 3.80
C THR A 76 6.98 4.51 4.36
N ARG A 77 8.09 4.83 3.69
CA ARG A 77 8.95 5.93 4.13
C ARG A 77 8.24 7.28 4.10
N ALA A 78 7.28 7.43 3.19
CA ALA A 78 6.57 8.70 3.00
C ALA A 78 5.37 8.87 3.92
N VAL A 79 4.86 7.78 4.49
CA VAL A 79 3.55 7.76 5.15
C VAL A 79 3.71 7.84 6.66
N LYS A 80 2.93 8.75 7.28
CA LYS A 80 2.90 8.90 8.74
C LYS A 80 1.53 8.60 9.33
N HIS A 81 0.48 8.71 8.53
CA HIS A 81 -0.90 8.53 8.99
C HIS A 81 -1.57 7.31 8.36
N ALA A 82 -1.55 7.20 7.05
CA ALA A 82 -2.29 6.18 6.32
C ALA A 82 -1.85 4.75 6.68
N PHE A 83 -2.81 3.84 6.63
CA PHE A 83 -2.52 2.41 6.74
C PHE A 83 -2.06 1.91 5.37
N VAL A 84 -0.91 1.25 5.32
CA VAL A 84 -0.33 0.78 4.05
C VAL A 84 -0.55 -0.71 3.92
N ILE A 85 -1.11 -1.13 2.78
CA ILE A 85 -1.31 -2.54 2.44
C ILE A 85 -0.49 -2.85 1.19
N GLY A 86 0.29 -3.91 1.23
CA GLY A 86 1.08 -4.35 0.08
C GLY A 86 0.64 -5.72 -0.40
N ASP A 87 0.53 -5.87 -1.73
CA ASP A 87 0.28 -7.16 -2.35
C ASP A 87 1.53 -8.04 -2.34
N LEU A 88 1.31 -9.34 -2.31
CA LEU A 88 2.37 -10.31 -2.59
C LEU A 88 2.31 -10.68 -4.07
N PRO A 89 3.47 -10.93 -4.71
CA PRO A 89 3.47 -11.37 -6.09
C PRO A 89 2.76 -12.71 -6.25
N TYR A 90 2.22 -12.93 -7.45
CA TYR A 90 1.52 -14.16 -7.77
C TYR A 90 2.41 -15.38 -7.46
N ARG A 91 1.88 -16.33 -6.69
CA ARG A 91 2.54 -17.56 -6.27
C ARG A 91 3.70 -17.41 -5.28
N SER A 92 4.07 -16.21 -4.89
CA SER A 92 5.19 -16.01 -3.96
C SER A 92 4.96 -16.70 -2.62
N TYR A 93 3.72 -16.74 -2.18
CA TYR A 93 3.33 -17.35 -0.90
C TYR A 93 3.04 -18.85 -1.03
N GLN A 94 2.95 -19.37 -2.25
CA GLN A 94 2.68 -20.81 -2.51
C GLN A 94 3.95 -21.59 -2.76
N ALA A 95 4.96 -20.97 -3.35
CA ALA A 95 6.16 -21.66 -3.79
C ALA A 95 7.00 -22.23 -2.66
N SER A 96 6.90 -21.67 -1.46
CA SER A 96 7.72 -22.08 -0.32
C SER A 96 6.93 -22.82 0.76
N VAL A 97 5.70 -23.19 0.50
CA VAL A 97 4.91 -23.99 1.45
C VAL A 97 5.19 -25.46 1.23
N MET A 98 6.00 -25.99 2.11
CA MET A 98 6.40 -27.39 2.01
C MET A 98 6.14 -28.10 3.33
#